data_0605e088b21a0744169368d55ec7e54f
#
_entry.id   0605e088b21a0744169368d55ec7e54f
#
_cell.length_a   1.000
_cell.length_b   1.000
_cell.length_c   1.000
_cell.angle_alpha   90.00
_cell.angle_beta   90.00
_cell.angle_gamma   90.00
#
_symmetry.space_group_name_H-M   'P 1'
#
loop_
_entity.id
_entity.type
_entity.pdbx_description
1 polymer ?
#
loop_
_entity_poly.entity_id
_entity_poly.type
_entity_poly.pdbx_seq_one_letter_code
_entity_poly.pdbx_strand_id
1 'polypeptide(L)'
;KIDGCPLDMSFSGLKTAVVNLAHNAEQTGKQLDRAALARDFTQAVVDELVPRAMLAMQQSGRKVLVAAGGVAANSFIRAELEKECRKHGYRLYMPPLKLCGDNGAMIGAQGYYEYLAGARADWALNAYATRDIDDPIV
;
A
#
# COMPACT_ATOMS: atom_id res chain seq x y z
N LYS A 1 -2.00 16.38 -4.70
CA LYS A 1 -1.19 16.64 -3.48
C LYS A 1 -2.14 17.15 -2.40
N ILE A 2 -2.00 16.63 -1.19
CA ILE A 2 -2.70 17.14 -0.01
C ILE A 2 -1.82 18.27 0.51
N ASP A 3 -2.36 19.49 0.50
CA ASP A 3 -1.59 20.68 0.90
C ASP A 3 -1.20 20.61 2.38
N GLY A 4 0.07 20.82 2.68
CA GLY A 4 0.62 20.82 4.04
C GLY A 4 1.07 19.46 4.57
N CYS A 5 0.79 18.36 3.89
CA CYS A 5 1.12 17.00 4.33
C CYS A 5 1.96 16.26 3.26
N PRO A 6 3.30 16.41 3.26
CA PRO A 6 4.15 15.90 2.17
C PRO A 6 4.19 14.37 2.07
N LEU A 7 3.79 13.65 3.13
CA LEU A 7 3.73 12.19 3.15
C LEU A 7 2.34 11.64 2.81
N ASP A 8 1.31 12.47 2.87
CA ASP A 8 -0.04 12.04 2.58
C ASP A 8 -0.26 11.85 1.08
N MET A 9 -1.08 10.90 0.73
CA MET A 9 -1.41 10.59 -0.66
C MET A 9 -2.88 10.18 -0.79
N SER A 10 -3.46 10.43 -1.96
CA SER A 10 -4.81 10.00 -2.29
C SER A 10 -4.85 9.44 -3.70
N PHE A 11 -5.38 8.23 -3.82
CA PHE A 11 -5.59 7.56 -5.10
C PHE A 11 -7.02 7.69 -5.64
N SER A 12 -7.92 8.34 -4.88
CA SER A 12 -9.32 8.51 -5.26
C SER A 12 -9.47 9.28 -6.59
N GLY A 13 -8.72 10.37 -6.75
CA GLY A 13 -8.71 11.15 -7.99
C GLY A 13 -8.17 10.36 -9.18
N LEU A 14 -7.11 9.60 -8.99
CA LEU A 14 -6.51 8.77 -10.03
C LEU A 14 -7.47 7.67 -10.50
N LYS A 15 -8.14 6.99 -9.56
CA LYS A 15 -9.17 5.99 -9.87
C LYS A 15 -10.32 6.61 -10.68
N THR A 16 -10.84 7.76 -10.23
CA THR A 16 -11.94 8.47 -10.90
C THR A 16 -11.53 8.90 -12.31
N ALA A 17 -10.32 9.40 -12.50
CA ALA A 17 -9.81 9.82 -13.81
C ALA A 17 -9.80 8.65 -14.81
N VAL A 18 -9.33 7.47 -14.40
CA VAL A 18 -9.31 6.27 -15.25
C VAL A 18 -10.72 5.79 -15.58
N VAL A 19 -11.63 5.77 -14.61
CA VAL A 19 -13.02 5.40 -14.82
C VAL A 19 -13.69 6.34 -15.81
N ASN A 20 -13.52 7.66 -15.64
CA ASN A 20 -14.09 8.66 -16.54
C ASN A 20 -13.49 8.58 -17.95
N LEU A 21 -12.19 8.31 -18.07
CA LEU A 21 -11.55 8.11 -19.38
C LEU A 21 -12.12 6.90 -20.12
N ALA A 22 -12.29 5.78 -19.42
CA ALA A 22 -12.87 4.56 -19.98
C ALA A 22 -14.32 4.80 -20.42
N HIS A 23 -15.15 5.41 -19.58
CA HIS A 23 -16.53 5.76 -19.89
C HIS A 23 -16.65 6.69 -21.10
N ASN A 24 -15.81 7.72 -21.16
CA ASN A 24 -15.81 8.67 -22.28
C ASN A 24 -15.40 7.99 -23.60
N ALA A 25 -14.43 7.08 -23.56
CA ALA A 25 -14.04 6.30 -24.73
C ALA A 25 -15.18 5.43 -25.25
N GLU A 26 -15.92 4.76 -24.35
CA GLU A 26 -17.10 3.97 -24.70
C GLU A 26 -18.20 4.83 -25.33
N GLN A 27 -18.54 5.96 -24.74
CA GLN A 27 -19.59 6.86 -25.23
C GLN A 27 -19.26 7.49 -26.60
N THR A 28 -17.96 7.77 -26.85
CA THR A 28 -17.51 8.40 -28.09
C THR A 28 -17.10 7.40 -29.18
N GLY A 29 -17.18 6.09 -28.89
CA GLY A 29 -16.74 5.04 -29.81
C GLY A 29 -15.23 5.05 -30.07
N LYS A 30 -14.44 5.75 -29.24
CA LYS A 30 -12.99 5.76 -29.36
C LYS A 30 -12.38 4.48 -28.83
N GLN A 31 -11.48 3.90 -29.60
CA GLN A 31 -10.74 2.73 -29.19
C GLN A 31 -9.71 3.13 -28.13
N LEU A 32 -9.79 2.52 -26.94
CA LEU A 32 -8.88 2.76 -25.82
C LEU A 32 -7.81 1.67 -25.82
N ASP A 33 -6.54 2.06 -25.86
CA ASP A 33 -5.42 1.15 -25.58
C ASP A 33 -5.40 0.84 -24.08
N ARG A 34 -6.04 -0.27 -23.71
CA ARG A 34 -6.13 -0.71 -22.31
C ARG A 34 -4.76 -1.07 -21.72
N ALA A 35 -3.82 -1.55 -22.53
CA ALA A 35 -2.49 -1.91 -22.08
C ALA A 35 -1.66 -0.66 -21.76
N ALA A 36 -1.72 0.37 -22.62
CA ALA A 36 -1.11 1.65 -22.37
C ALA A 36 -1.70 2.30 -21.11
N LEU A 37 -3.03 2.35 -20.99
CA LEU A 37 -3.70 2.92 -19.83
C LEU A 37 -3.31 2.20 -18.51
N ALA A 38 -3.20 0.88 -18.52
CA ALA A 38 -2.78 0.11 -17.35
C ALA A 38 -1.33 0.42 -16.95
N ARG A 39 -0.42 0.59 -17.93
CA ARG A 39 0.96 1.01 -17.66
C ARG A 39 1.01 2.41 -17.06
N ASP A 40 0.30 3.36 -17.68
CA ASP A 40 0.29 4.75 -17.24
C ASP A 40 -0.33 4.90 -15.86
N PHE A 41 -1.39 4.15 -15.57
CA PHE A 41 -1.99 4.09 -14.23
C PHE A 41 -0.99 3.56 -13.21
N THR A 42 -0.31 2.44 -13.51
CA THR A 42 0.69 1.86 -12.60
C THR A 42 1.86 2.82 -12.38
N GLN A 43 2.33 3.49 -13.45
CA GLN A 43 3.37 4.50 -13.34
C GLN A 43 2.93 5.66 -12.44
N ALA A 44 1.72 6.18 -12.62
CA ALA A 44 1.20 7.25 -11.77
C ALA A 44 1.12 6.85 -10.28
N VAL A 45 0.78 5.58 -9.99
CA VAL A 45 0.82 5.06 -8.61
C VAL A 45 2.24 5.04 -8.06
N VAL A 46 3.21 4.59 -8.85
CA VAL A 46 4.64 4.57 -8.47
C VAL A 46 5.16 5.98 -8.21
N ASP A 47 4.85 6.93 -9.10
CA ASP A 47 5.31 8.33 -9.01
C ASP A 47 4.77 9.05 -7.75
N GLU A 48 3.64 8.58 -7.23
CA GLU A 48 3.08 9.09 -5.98
C GLU A 48 3.64 8.35 -4.75
N LEU A 49 3.74 7.03 -4.80
CA LEU A 49 4.04 6.19 -3.65
C LEU A 49 5.54 6.13 -3.33
N VAL A 50 6.37 5.88 -4.33
CA VAL A 50 7.80 5.61 -4.09
C VAL A 50 8.56 6.83 -3.57
N PRO A 51 8.40 8.05 -4.15
CA PRO A 51 9.07 9.24 -3.61
C PRO A 51 8.65 9.55 -2.16
N ARG A 52 7.38 9.34 -1.80
CA ARG A 52 6.90 9.54 -0.42
C ARG A 52 7.46 8.52 0.55
N ALA A 53 7.55 7.25 0.14
CA ALA A 53 8.22 6.23 0.94
C ALA A 53 9.70 6.59 1.19
N MET A 54 10.42 7.06 0.17
CA MET A 54 11.81 7.50 0.33
C MET A 54 11.91 8.75 1.22
N LEU A 55 11.00 9.71 1.08
CA LEU A 55 10.94 10.89 1.95
C LEU A 55 10.67 10.50 3.41
N ALA A 56 9.73 9.60 3.65
CA ALA A 56 9.44 9.08 5.00
C ALA A 56 10.66 8.39 5.62
N MET A 57 11.38 7.57 4.84
CA MET A 57 12.62 6.94 5.27
C MET A 57 13.69 7.97 5.65
N GLN A 58 13.83 9.01 4.83
CA GLN A 58 14.78 10.09 5.09
C GLN A 58 14.43 10.88 6.36
N GLN A 59 13.17 11.27 6.52
CA GLN A 59 12.70 12.05 7.67
C GLN A 59 12.76 11.26 8.97
N SER A 60 12.43 9.97 8.93
CA SER A 60 12.47 9.10 10.12
C SER A 60 13.87 8.64 10.49
N GLY A 61 14.87 8.81 9.63
CA GLY A 61 16.22 8.28 9.82
C GLY A 61 16.31 6.74 9.80
N ARG A 62 15.22 6.05 9.52
CA ARG A 62 15.18 4.57 9.48
C ARG A 62 15.96 4.05 8.27
N LYS A 63 16.47 2.82 8.39
CA LYS A 63 17.25 2.13 7.35
C LYS A 63 16.57 0.86 6.83
N VAL A 64 15.42 0.54 7.37
CA VAL A 64 14.63 -0.64 7.00
C VAL A 64 13.24 -0.19 6.59
N LEU A 65 12.84 -0.55 5.37
CA LEU A 65 11.50 -0.38 4.83
C LEU A 65 10.83 -1.76 4.74
N VAL A 66 9.61 -1.85 5.22
CA VAL A 66 8.74 -3.02 5.02
C VAL A 66 7.57 -2.59 4.15
N ALA A 67 7.36 -3.29 3.04
CA ALA A 67 6.22 -3.06 2.15
C ALA A 67 5.36 -4.32 2.08
N ALA A 68 4.12 -4.24 2.55
CA ALA A 68 3.17 -5.34 2.61
C ALA A 68 1.78 -4.91 2.11
N GLY A 69 0.84 -5.85 2.07
CA GLY A 69 -0.52 -5.63 1.58
C GLY A 69 -0.69 -5.92 0.09
N GLY A 70 -1.93 -5.93 -0.40
CA GLY A 70 -2.28 -6.34 -1.75
C GLY A 70 -1.58 -5.56 -2.86
N VAL A 71 -1.38 -4.24 -2.68
CA VAL A 71 -0.68 -3.39 -3.65
C VAL A 71 0.81 -3.75 -3.76
N ALA A 72 1.42 -4.24 -2.68
CA ALA A 72 2.80 -4.73 -2.69
C ALA A 72 3.00 -6.02 -3.52
N ALA A 73 1.95 -6.65 -4.00
CA ALA A 73 2.04 -7.74 -4.98
C ALA A 73 2.33 -7.27 -6.40
N ASN A 74 2.12 -5.98 -6.71
CA ASN A 74 2.40 -5.43 -8.04
C ASN A 74 3.90 -5.47 -8.33
N SER A 75 4.29 -6.19 -9.38
CA SER A 75 5.70 -6.42 -9.73
C SER A 75 6.45 -5.13 -10.08
N PHE A 76 5.76 -4.18 -10.70
CA PHE A 76 6.36 -2.90 -11.07
C PHE A 76 6.66 -2.02 -9.86
N ILE A 77 5.70 -1.94 -8.91
CA ILE A 77 5.90 -1.23 -7.63
C ILE A 77 7.04 -1.86 -6.83
N ARG A 78 7.11 -3.20 -6.78
CA ARG A 78 8.21 -3.93 -6.13
C ARG A 78 9.56 -3.57 -6.72
N ALA A 79 9.67 -3.62 -8.05
CA ALA A 79 10.91 -3.32 -8.74
C ALA A 79 11.41 -1.88 -8.50
N GLU A 80 10.51 -0.90 -8.51
CA GLU A 80 10.87 0.49 -8.25
C GLU A 80 11.23 0.73 -6.78
N LEU A 81 10.54 0.11 -5.81
CA LEU A 81 10.93 0.16 -4.41
C LEU A 81 12.30 -0.49 -4.17
N GLU A 82 12.59 -1.64 -4.79
CA GLU A 82 13.90 -2.30 -4.70
C GLU A 82 15.01 -1.42 -5.26
N LYS A 83 14.79 -0.81 -6.42
CA LYS A 83 15.73 0.09 -7.09
C LYS A 83 16.05 1.31 -6.21
N GLU A 84 15.03 2.01 -5.71
CA GLU A 84 15.23 3.20 -4.90
C GLU A 84 15.80 2.87 -3.51
N CYS A 85 15.37 1.79 -2.86
CA CYS A 85 15.99 1.34 -1.61
C CYS A 85 17.48 1.02 -1.78
N ARG A 86 17.84 0.34 -2.85
CA ARG A 86 19.26 0.02 -3.18
C ARG A 86 20.08 1.29 -3.38
N LYS A 87 19.55 2.25 -4.14
CA LYS A 87 20.18 3.54 -4.41
C LYS A 87 20.47 4.34 -3.13
N HIS A 88 19.57 4.28 -2.17
CA HIS A 88 19.68 4.99 -0.89
C HIS A 88 20.31 4.17 0.25
N GLY A 89 20.72 2.93 -0.02
CA GLY A 89 21.32 2.04 0.98
C GLY A 89 20.32 1.57 2.05
N TYR A 90 19.03 1.52 1.73
CA TYR A 90 17.99 0.99 2.62
C TYR A 90 17.79 -0.51 2.42
N ARG A 91 17.46 -1.21 3.49
CA ARG A 91 17.01 -2.61 3.43
C ARG A 91 15.51 -2.66 3.21
N LEU A 92 15.08 -3.42 2.21
CA LEU A 92 13.68 -3.61 1.88
C LEU A 92 13.26 -5.04 2.21
N TYR A 93 12.15 -5.18 2.92
CA TYR A 93 11.48 -6.46 3.15
C TYR A 93 10.09 -6.43 2.52
N MET A 94 9.79 -7.46 1.73
CA MET A 94 8.47 -7.67 1.14
C MET A 94 8.09 -9.14 1.27
N PRO A 95 6.85 -9.45 1.64
CA PRO A 95 6.41 -10.83 1.74
C PRO A 95 6.42 -11.51 0.36
N PRO A 96 6.48 -12.85 0.30
CA PRO A 96 6.16 -13.60 -0.91
C PRO A 96 4.78 -13.21 -1.44
N LEU A 97 4.60 -13.24 -2.77
CA LEU A 97 3.36 -12.78 -3.43
C LEU A 97 2.08 -13.41 -2.84
N LYS A 98 2.14 -14.70 -2.51
CA LYS A 98 1.02 -15.44 -1.89
C LYS A 98 0.60 -14.94 -0.51
N LEU A 99 1.44 -14.14 0.15
CA LEU A 99 1.19 -13.59 1.49
C LEU A 99 0.96 -12.06 1.46
N CYS A 100 0.90 -11.45 0.28
CA CYS A 100 0.63 -10.02 0.15
C CYS A 100 -0.83 -9.66 0.41
N GLY A 101 -1.78 -10.56 0.09
CA GLY A 101 -3.19 -10.39 0.41
C GLY A 101 -3.53 -10.90 1.81
N ASP A 102 -4.79 -10.77 2.17
CA ASP A 102 -5.30 -11.28 3.45
C ASP A 102 -5.10 -12.80 3.54
N ASN A 103 -4.55 -13.25 4.65
CA ASN A 103 -4.28 -14.67 4.86
C ASN A 103 -4.29 -15.03 6.36
N GLY A 104 -4.67 -16.28 6.66
CA GLY A 104 -4.74 -16.77 8.04
C GLY A 104 -3.40 -16.81 8.75
N ALA A 105 -2.28 -16.92 8.04
CA ALA A 105 -0.96 -17.01 8.66
C ALA A 105 -0.57 -15.68 9.33
N MET A 106 -0.88 -14.54 8.72
CA MET A 106 -0.60 -13.24 9.34
C MET A 106 -1.44 -13.00 10.59
N ILE A 107 -2.72 -13.41 10.57
CA ILE A 107 -3.62 -13.29 11.71
C ILE A 107 -3.18 -14.23 12.83
N GLY A 108 -2.83 -15.47 12.49
CA GLY A 108 -2.30 -16.44 13.47
C GLY A 108 -0.99 -15.96 14.11
N ALA A 109 -0.09 -15.38 13.32
CA ALA A 109 1.17 -14.82 13.84
C ALA A 109 0.90 -13.64 14.78
N GLN A 110 0.03 -12.71 14.39
CA GLN A 110 -0.35 -11.57 15.23
C GLN A 110 -0.98 -12.06 16.55
N GLY A 111 -1.95 -12.95 16.48
CA GLY A 111 -2.60 -13.51 17.67
C GLY A 111 -1.63 -14.25 18.60
N TYR A 112 -0.63 -14.91 18.06
CA TYR A 112 0.43 -15.56 18.86
C TYR A 112 1.27 -14.53 19.63
N TYR A 113 1.71 -13.44 18.97
CA TYR A 113 2.48 -12.40 19.65
C TYR A 113 1.65 -11.63 20.67
N GLU A 114 0.38 -11.34 20.37
CA GLU A 114 -0.56 -10.76 21.34
C GLU A 114 -0.72 -11.67 22.58
N TYR A 115 -0.88 -12.98 22.34
CA TYR A 115 -0.94 -13.96 23.43
C TYR A 115 0.31 -13.95 24.31
N LEU A 116 1.51 -13.89 23.71
CA LEU A 116 2.77 -13.79 24.45
C LEU A 116 2.90 -12.48 25.23
N ALA A 117 2.36 -11.37 24.68
CA ALA A 117 2.32 -10.07 25.34
C ALA A 117 1.31 -10.01 26.50
N GLY A 118 0.53 -11.06 26.69
CA GLY A 118 -0.48 -11.16 27.77
C GLY A 118 -1.85 -10.64 27.39
N ALA A 119 -2.09 -10.24 26.14
CA ALA A 119 -3.39 -9.84 25.67
C ALA A 119 -4.40 -10.97 25.82
N ARG A 120 -5.53 -10.67 26.43
CA ARG A 120 -6.66 -11.57 26.60
C ARG A 120 -7.95 -10.79 26.43
N ALA A 121 -8.87 -11.36 25.69
CA ALA A 121 -10.22 -10.82 25.57
C ALA A 121 -11.20 -11.63 26.41
N ASP A 122 -12.23 -10.96 26.88
CA ASP A 122 -13.37 -11.60 27.52
C ASP A 122 -14.52 -11.82 26.53
N TRP A 123 -15.67 -12.21 27.03
CA TRP A 123 -16.88 -12.44 26.23
C TRP A 123 -17.50 -11.17 25.64
N ALA A 124 -17.01 -9.98 26.02
CA ALA A 124 -17.45 -8.70 25.47
C ALA A 124 -16.66 -8.32 24.20
N LEU A 125 -15.67 -9.14 23.77
CA LEU A 125 -14.93 -8.91 22.53
C LEU A 125 -15.89 -8.73 21.35
N ASN A 126 -15.75 -7.62 20.65
CA ASN A 126 -16.57 -7.29 19.49
C ASN A 126 -15.71 -7.05 18.27
N ALA A 127 -16.29 -7.16 17.08
CA ALA A 127 -15.69 -6.80 15.82
C ALA A 127 -15.99 -5.33 15.50
N TYR A 128 -14.97 -4.61 15.07
CA TYR A 128 -15.08 -3.21 14.64
C TYR A 128 -14.74 -3.09 13.17
N ALA A 129 -15.60 -2.44 12.39
CA ALA A 129 -15.36 -2.24 10.95
C ALA A 129 -14.23 -1.24 10.68
N THR A 130 -14.00 -0.30 11.61
CA THR A 130 -12.95 0.72 11.52
C THR A 130 -12.37 0.96 12.90
N ARG A 131 -11.07 0.99 13.01
CA ARG A 131 -10.32 1.37 14.21
C ARG A 131 -9.18 2.29 13.83
N ASP A 132 -8.81 3.19 14.73
CA ASP A 132 -7.61 3.99 14.55
C ASP A 132 -6.36 3.08 14.70
N ILE A 133 -5.28 3.42 13.98
CA ILE A 133 -4.05 2.65 14.04
C ILE A 133 -3.37 2.74 15.42
N ASP A 134 -3.65 3.80 16.15
CA ASP A 134 -3.12 4.05 17.50
C ASP A 134 -4.01 3.48 18.61
N ASP A 135 -5.18 2.93 18.26
CA ASP A 135 -6.05 2.27 19.23
C ASP A 135 -5.39 1.01 19.81
N PRO A 136 -5.37 0.83 21.14
CA PRO A 136 -4.79 -0.37 21.73
C PRO A 136 -5.51 -1.62 21.22
N ILE A 137 -4.75 -2.59 20.81
CA ILE A 137 -5.27 -3.92 20.42
C ILE A 137 -5.62 -4.66 21.73
N VAL A 138 -6.70 -4.29 22.36
CA VAL A 138 -7.31 -4.85 23.60
C VAL A 138 -6.32 -5.21 24.72
#